data_b8338b16255b5a0688d1a9f418e812ae
#
_entry.id   b8338b16255b5a0688d1a9f418e812ae
#
_cell.length_a   1.000
_cell.length_b   1.000
_cell.length_c   1.000
_cell.angle_alpha   90.00
_cell.angle_beta   90.00
_cell.angle_gamma   90.00
#
_symmetry.space_group_name_H-M   'P 1'
#
loop_
_entity.id
_entity.type
_entity.pdbx_description
1 polymer ?
#
loop_
_entity_poly.entity_id
_entity_poly.type
_entity_poly.pdbx_seq_one_letter_code
_entity_poly.pdbx_strand_id
1 'polypeptide(L)'
;LDEPSIGLHPKDTERLIEVLKELRDLGNTVIVVEHDEDIMKAADMIIDIGPEAGTYGGELVAQGTYDEILKANSLTAKYLNGKEEISVPKTRRKFKNHIEVIGARENNLKNENFTFPLECLTVITGVSGSGKSTLVKKILFPAIQKKLDGVGEKAGQFTELAGSFSHIKHIEYVDQNPIGRSSRSNPVTYIKAYDDIRELFAKQNVS
;
A
#
# COMPACT_ATOMS: atom_id res chain seq x y z
N LEU A 1 -15.78 11.46 -1.84
CA LEU A 1 -14.58 10.88 -1.24
C LEU A 1 -14.00 9.85 -2.19
N ASP A 2 -12.69 9.82 -2.34
CA ASP A 2 -11.98 8.90 -3.22
C ASP A 2 -11.04 8.05 -2.38
N GLU A 3 -11.26 6.74 -2.35
CA GLU A 3 -10.53 5.71 -1.58
C GLU A 3 -10.20 6.13 -0.12
N PRO A 4 -11.17 6.56 0.69
CA PRO A 4 -10.89 7.04 2.04
C PRO A 4 -10.41 5.94 2.99
N SER A 5 -10.58 4.66 2.67
CA SER A 5 -10.10 3.52 3.48
C SER A 5 -8.64 3.20 3.27
N ILE A 6 -7.97 3.80 2.28
CA ILE A 6 -6.61 3.42 1.89
C ILE A 6 -5.63 3.47 3.08
N GLY A 7 -4.97 2.35 3.33
CA GLY A 7 -4.00 2.22 4.43
C GLY A 7 -4.62 2.12 5.85
N LEU A 8 -5.92 2.09 5.98
CA LEU A 8 -6.59 1.87 7.26
C LEU A 8 -6.51 0.40 7.69
N HIS A 9 -6.53 0.20 8.99
CA HIS A 9 -6.78 -1.12 9.58
C HIS A 9 -8.30 -1.36 9.62
N PRO A 10 -8.82 -2.61 9.54
CA PRO A 10 -10.26 -2.88 9.58
C PRO A 10 -11.02 -2.20 10.73
N LYS A 11 -10.41 -2.12 11.92
CA LYS A 11 -10.98 -1.37 13.05
C LYS A 11 -11.15 0.13 12.78
N ASP A 12 -10.24 0.73 11.99
CA ASP A 12 -10.31 2.14 11.65
C ASP A 12 -11.32 2.36 10.50
N THR A 13 -11.46 1.38 9.58
CA THR A 13 -12.51 1.35 8.56
C THR A 13 -13.90 1.32 9.18
N GLU A 14 -14.12 0.56 10.25
CA GLU A 14 -15.37 0.52 10.99
C GLU A 14 -15.79 1.93 11.49
N ARG A 15 -14.85 2.68 12.07
CA ARG A 15 -15.08 4.07 12.49
C ARG A 15 -15.33 5.01 11.31
N LEU A 16 -14.66 4.82 10.20
CA LEU A 16 -14.91 5.59 8.98
C LEU A 16 -16.35 5.37 8.50
N ILE A 17 -16.83 4.13 8.50
CA ILE A 17 -18.22 3.78 8.14
C ILE A 17 -19.22 4.50 9.04
N GLU A 18 -18.96 4.55 10.36
CA GLU A 18 -19.81 5.29 11.29
C GLU A 18 -19.90 6.77 10.92
N VAL A 19 -18.76 7.42 10.66
CA VAL A 19 -18.72 8.83 10.26
C VAL A 19 -19.44 9.08 8.92
N LEU A 20 -19.28 8.18 7.94
CA LEU A 20 -19.97 8.29 6.65
C LEU A 20 -21.50 8.20 6.83
N LYS A 21 -21.98 7.30 7.70
CA LYS A 21 -23.40 7.19 8.04
C LYS A 21 -23.91 8.43 8.77
N GLU A 22 -23.17 8.95 9.72
CA GLU A 22 -23.53 10.20 10.41
C GLU A 22 -23.66 11.37 9.43
N LEU A 23 -22.72 11.52 8.50
CA LEU A 23 -22.80 12.55 7.45
C LEU A 23 -24.07 12.41 6.59
N ARG A 24 -24.43 11.20 6.20
CA ARG A 24 -25.65 10.89 5.46
C ARG A 24 -26.89 11.27 6.31
N ASP A 25 -26.92 10.87 7.58
CA ASP A 25 -28.07 11.06 8.47
C ASP A 25 -28.30 12.54 8.82
N LEU A 26 -27.29 13.39 8.64
CA LEU A 26 -27.40 14.84 8.67
C LEU A 26 -28.06 15.44 7.40
N GLY A 27 -28.53 14.61 6.47
CA GLY A 27 -29.19 15.02 5.23
C GLY A 27 -28.27 15.28 4.04
N ASN A 28 -27.01 14.85 4.11
CA ASN A 28 -26.08 14.96 3.00
C ASN A 28 -26.20 13.77 2.03
N THR A 29 -25.89 14.02 0.76
CA THR A 29 -25.57 12.93 -0.18
C THR A 29 -24.08 12.63 -0.10
N VAL A 30 -23.74 11.39 0.29
CA VAL A 30 -22.37 10.94 0.43
C VAL A 30 -22.03 10.00 -0.71
N ILE A 31 -21.08 10.39 -1.55
CA ILE A 31 -20.57 9.57 -2.65
C ILE A 31 -19.14 9.17 -2.32
N VAL A 32 -18.87 7.86 -2.37
CA VAL A 32 -17.57 7.26 -2.05
C VAL A 32 -17.14 6.37 -3.19
N VAL A 33 -15.91 6.56 -3.68
CA VAL A 33 -15.26 5.63 -4.59
C VAL A 33 -14.46 4.67 -3.72
N GLU A 34 -14.80 3.39 -3.75
CA GLU A 34 -14.22 2.39 -2.86
C GLU A 34 -14.29 0.97 -3.45
N HIS A 35 -13.45 0.12 -2.91
CA HIS A 35 -13.40 -1.32 -3.19
C HIS A 35 -13.31 -2.16 -1.90
N ASP A 36 -13.37 -1.52 -0.74
CA ASP A 36 -13.44 -2.19 0.57
C ASP A 36 -14.82 -2.83 0.77
N GLU A 37 -14.85 -4.12 1.08
CA GLU A 37 -16.09 -4.90 1.19
C GLU A 37 -16.99 -4.40 2.33
N ASP A 38 -16.43 -3.93 3.45
CA ASP A 38 -17.20 -3.47 4.59
C ASP A 38 -17.88 -2.13 4.31
N ILE A 39 -17.23 -1.25 3.54
CA ILE A 39 -17.82 0.01 3.06
C ILE A 39 -18.92 -0.28 2.04
N MET A 40 -18.70 -1.21 1.11
CA MET A 40 -19.72 -1.63 0.15
C MET A 40 -20.95 -2.22 0.85
N LYS A 41 -20.77 -3.06 1.86
CA LYS A 41 -21.88 -3.60 2.69
C LYS A 41 -22.67 -2.52 3.42
N ALA A 42 -22.02 -1.44 3.81
CA ALA A 42 -22.62 -0.35 4.55
C ALA A 42 -23.34 0.68 3.67
N ALA A 43 -23.13 0.64 2.36
CA ALA A 43 -23.71 1.56 1.40
C ALA A 43 -25.21 1.28 1.15
N ASP A 44 -26.00 2.32 0.97
CA ASP A 44 -27.42 2.20 0.57
C ASP A 44 -27.55 1.80 -0.89
N MET A 45 -26.61 2.22 -1.74
CA MET A 45 -26.57 1.90 -3.17
C MET A 45 -25.12 1.74 -3.64
N ILE A 46 -24.88 0.77 -4.49
CA ILE A 46 -23.60 0.52 -5.15
C ILE A 46 -23.78 0.71 -6.66
N ILE A 47 -22.80 1.34 -7.29
CA ILE A 47 -22.67 1.49 -8.73
C ILE A 47 -21.37 0.81 -9.14
N ASP A 48 -21.46 -0.29 -9.88
CA ASP A 48 -20.30 -1.09 -10.32
C ASP A 48 -19.98 -0.73 -11.78
N ILE A 49 -18.77 -0.22 -12.00
CA ILE A 49 -18.29 0.25 -13.30
C ILE A 49 -17.20 -0.70 -13.78
N GLY A 50 -17.30 -1.15 -15.02
CA GLY A 50 -16.37 -2.11 -15.62
C GLY A 50 -16.59 -2.22 -17.14
N PRO A 51 -16.47 -3.47 -17.69
CA PRO A 51 -16.00 -4.70 -17.01
C PRO A 51 -14.49 -4.72 -16.73
N GLU A 52 -13.68 -3.94 -17.46
CA GLU A 52 -12.23 -3.88 -17.37
C GLU A 52 -11.76 -2.43 -17.17
N ALA A 53 -10.47 -2.16 -17.36
CA ALA A 53 -9.87 -0.84 -17.24
C ALA A 53 -9.62 -0.19 -18.60
N GLY A 54 -9.45 1.14 -18.62
CA GLY A 54 -9.10 1.92 -19.81
C GLY A 54 -10.19 1.86 -20.88
N THR A 55 -9.80 1.57 -22.13
CA THR A 55 -10.72 1.53 -23.27
C THR A 55 -11.77 0.41 -23.23
N TYR A 56 -11.57 -0.59 -22.38
CA TYR A 56 -12.48 -1.72 -22.19
C TYR A 56 -13.33 -1.58 -20.91
N GLY A 57 -13.23 -0.46 -20.24
CA GLY A 57 -14.01 -0.12 -19.04
C GLY A 57 -14.99 1.01 -19.29
N GLY A 58 -15.55 1.57 -18.23
CA GLY A 58 -16.44 2.73 -18.26
C GLY A 58 -17.91 2.39 -18.50
N GLU A 59 -18.29 1.12 -18.51
CA GLU A 59 -19.67 0.68 -18.62
C GLU A 59 -20.31 0.51 -17.24
N LEU A 60 -21.61 0.79 -17.14
CA LEU A 60 -22.41 0.44 -15.97
C LEU A 60 -22.67 -1.08 -15.99
N VAL A 61 -21.94 -1.82 -15.15
CA VAL A 61 -22.05 -3.28 -15.11
C VAL A 61 -23.17 -3.74 -14.20
N ALA A 62 -23.32 -3.09 -13.03
CA ALA A 62 -24.41 -3.34 -12.11
C ALA A 62 -24.69 -2.10 -11.24
N GLN A 63 -25.94 -1.99 -10.77
CA GLN A 63 -26.35 -0.95 -9.86
C GLN A 63 -27.46 -1.49 -8.95
N GLY A 64 -27.38 -1.21 -7.65
CA GLY A 64 -28.39 -1.61 -6.68
C GLY A 64 -27.86 -1.68 -5.26
N THR A 65 -28.63 -2.29 -4.37
CA THR A 65 -28.23 -2.62 -3.02
C THR A 65 -27.14 -3.69 -3.01
N TYR A 66 -26.46 -3.88 -1.89
CA TYR A 66 -25.45 -4.93 -1.73
C TYR A 66 -25.96 -6.32 -2.15
N ASP A 67 -27.19 -6.69 -1.74
CA ASP A 67 -27.80 -7.98 -2.07
C ASP A 67 -28.13 -8.13 -3.55
N GLU A 68 -28.41 -7.05 -4.25
CA GLU A 68 -28.63 -7.05 -5.70
C GLU A 68 -27.32 -7.18 -6.46
N ILE A 69 -26.26 -6.50 -6.00
CA ILE A 69 -24.90 -6.64 -6.56
C ILE A 69 -24.38 -8.07 -6.43
N LEU A 70 -24.61 -8.75 -5.30
CA LEU A 70 -24.19 -10.16 -5.13
C LEU A 70 -24.78 -11.11 -6.19
N LYS A 71 -25.92 -10.74 -6.79
CA LYS A 71 -26.61 -11.54 -7.82
C LYS A 71 -26.22 -11.13 -9.26
N ALA A 72 -25.52 -10.00 -9.40
CA ALA A 72 -25.11 -9.49 -10.69
C ALA A 72 -24.05 -10.40 -11.36
N ASN A 73 -23.95 -10.30 -12.67
CA ASN A 73 -22.90 -10.97 -13.43
C ASN A 73 -21.71 -10.04 -13.65
N SER A 74 -21.06 -9.64 -12.57
CA SER A 74 -19.86 -8.78 -12.60
C SER A 74 -18.68 -9.45 -11.91
N LEU A 75 -17.48 -8.95 -12.16
CA LEU A 75 -16.28 -9.42 -11.47
C LEU A 75 -16.37 -9.12 -9.98
N THR A 76 -16.82 -7.92 -9.62
CA THR A 76 -17.07 -7.50 -8.24
C THR A 76 -18.00 -8.49 -7.53
N ALA A 77 -19.15 -8.82 -8.15
CA ALA A 77 -20.09 -9.78 -7.59
C ALA A 77 -19.48 -11.17 -7.38
N LYS A 78 -18.61 -11.63 -8.29
CA LYS A 78 -17.96 -12.94 -8.16
C LYS A 78 -17.03 -13.02 -6.95
N TYR A 79 -16.29 -11.97 -6.67
CA TYR A 79 -15.44 -11.89 -5.48
C TYR A 79 -16.28 -11.74 -4.20
N LEU A 80 -17.27 -10.85 -4.18
CA LEU A 80 -18.12 -10.63 -3.01
C LEU A 80 -18.93 -11.86 -2.60
N ASN A 81 -19.37 -12.69 -3.56
CA ASN A 81 -20.13 -13.92 -3.27
C ASN A 81 -19.26 -15.18 -3.17
N GLY A 82 -17.93 -15.06 -3.22
CA GLY A 82 -16.97 -16.15 -3.06
C GLY A 82 -16.88 -17.11 -4.24
N LYS A 83 -17.44 -16.78 -5.42
CA LYS A 83 -17.25 -17.58 -6.64
C LYS A 83 -15.84 -17.46 -7.20
N GLU A 84 -15.22 -16.31 -6.98
CA GLU A 84 -13.82 -16.04 -7.25
C GLU A 84 -13.12 -15.69 -5.94
N GLU A 85 -11.91 -16.18 -5.74
CA GLU A 85 -11.12 -15.89 -4.55
C GLU A 85 -9.62 -15.88 -4.85
N ILE A 86 -8.87 -15.11 -4.08
CA ILE A 86 -7.41 -15.21 -4.08
C ILE A 86 -7.03 -16.36 -3.14
N SER A 87 -6.62 -17.47 -3.70
CA SER A 87 -6.33 -18.68 -2.94
C SER A 87 -5.21 -18.47 -1.92
N VAL A 88 -5.46 -18.87 -0.69
CA VAL A 88 -4.44 -18.87 0.37
C VAL A 88 -3.51 -20.07 0.17
N PRO A 89 -2.18 -19.86 0.04
CA PRO A 89 -1.24 -20.96 -0.13
C PRO A 89 -1.30 -21.94 1.04
N LYS A 90 -1.40 -23.25 0.74
CA LYS A 90 -1.43 -24.31 1.76
C LYS A 90 -0.12 -24.40 2.54
N THR A 91 1.00 -24.01 1.92
CA THR A 91 2.33 -24.03 2.53
C THR A 91 2.96 -22.65 2.46
N ARG A 92 3.72 -22.28 3.48
CA ARG A 92 4.50 -21.03 3.49
C ARG A 92 5.96 -21.33 3.17
N ARG A 93 6.63 -20.37 2.54
CA ARG A 93 8.07 -20.44 2.28
C ARG A 93 8.83 -20.53 3.60
N LYS A 94 9.71 -21.52 3.71
CA LYS A 94 10.64 -21.63 4.84
C LYS A 94 11.82 -20.70 4.58
N PHE A 95 12.27 -20.01 5.60
CA PHE A 95 13.45 -19.15 5.53
C PHE A 95 14.63 -19.78 6.29
N LYS A 96 15.84 -19.53 5.83
CA LYS A 96 17.09 -19.91 6.52
C LYS A 96 17.81 -18.67 7.05
N ASN A 97 17.72 -17.57 6.31
CA ASN A 97 18.40 -16.32 6.61
C ASN A 97 17.37 -15.29 7.06
N HIS A 98 17.78 -14.42 7.97
CA HIS A 98 16.94 -13.33 8.48
C HIS A 98 17.78 -12.15 8.93
N ILE A 99 17.14 -11.01 9.09
CA ILE A 99 17.64 -9.84 9.81
C ILE A 99 16.85 -9.73 11.11
N GLU A 100 17.52 -9.37 12.18
CA GLU A 100 16.89 -9.14 13.47
C GLU A 100 17.20 -7.74 13.97
N VAL A 101 16.15 -7.00 14.34
CA VAL A 101 16.24 -5.73 15.08
C VAL A 101 16.02 -6.06 16.55
N ILE A 102 17.03 -5.89 17.36
CA ILE A 102 17.01 -6.22 18.79
C ILE A 102 16.80 -4.94 19.60
N GLY A 103 15.85 -4.98 20.52
CA GLY A 103 15.60 -3.90 21.47
C GLY A 103 15.11 -2.61 20.82
N ALA A 104 14.21 -2.70 19.87
CA ALA A 104 13.57 -1.55 19.20
C ALA A 104 12.73 -0.76 20.20
N ARG A 105 13.06 0.53 20.41
CA ARG A 105 12.43 1.40 21.43
C ARG A 105 12.18 2.83 20.97
N GLU A 106 12.18 3.06 19.66
CA GLU A 106 11.84 4.37 19.10
C GLU A 106 10.33 4.64 19.22
N ASN A 107 9.95 5.85 19.59
CA ASN A 107 8.59 6.31 19.80
C ASN A 107 7.83 5.40 20.80
N ASN A 108 6.80 4.69 20.30
CA ASN A 108 5.93 3.81 21.10
C ASN A 108 6.37 2.34 21.13
N LEU A 109 7.49 1.98 20.52
CA LEU A 109 8.04 0.63 20.58
C LEU A 109 8.58 0.34 21.98
N LYS A 110 8.34 -0.89 22.48
CA LYS A 110 8.53 -1.27 23.88
C LYS A 110 9.78 -2.11 24.14
N ASN A 111 10.88 -1.79 23.44
CA ASN A 111 12.15 -2.54 23.54
C ASN A 111 12.00 -3.99 23.08
N GLU A 112 11.28 -4.19 21.99
CA GLU A 112 10.97 -5.49 21.43
C GLU A 112 11.97 -5.91 20.34
N ASN A 113 12.04 -7.23 20.11
CA ASN A 113 12.86 -7.83 19.06
C ASN A 113 11.98 -8.20 17.87
N PHE A 114 12.46 -7.90 16.67
CA PHE A 114 11.73 -8.16 15.41
C PHE A 114 12.62 -8.91 14.44
N THR A 115 12.12 -10.06 13.96
CA THR A 115 12.80 -10.89 12.97
C THR A 115 12.17 -10.71 11.60
N PHE A 116 13.01 -10.43 10.61
CA PHE A 116 12.63 -10.23 9.21
C PHE A 116 13.25 -11.33 8.35
N PRO A 117 12.49 -12.35 7.94
CA PRO A 117 12.96 -13.39 7.05
C PRO A 117 13.44 -12.81 5.72
N LEU A 118 14.58 -13.25 5.23
CA LEU A 118 15.05 -12.93 3.89
C LEU A 118 14.42 -13.87 2.85
N GLU A 119 14.31 -13.40 1.60
CA GLU A 119 13.71 -14.12 0.47
C GLU A 119 12.23 -14.50 0.70
N CYS A 120 11.57 -13.81 1.60
CA CYS A 120 10.15 -14.01 1.96
C CYS A 120 9.36 -12.72 1.81
N LEU A 121 8.09 -12.85 1.48
CA LEU A 121 7.13 -11.76 1.64
C LEU A 121 6.73 -11.66 3.11
N THR A 122 7.11 -10.56 3.75
CA THR A 122 6.78 -10.28 5.16
C THR A 122 5.82 -9.11 5.23
N VAL A 123 4.70 -9.28 5.93
CA VAL A 123 3.69 -8.24 6.14
C VAL A 123 3.76 -7.80 7.60
N ILE A 124 3.83 -6.48 7.80
CA ILE A 124 3.76 -5.85 9.12
C ILE A 124 2.38 -5.21 9.26
N THR A 125 1.58 -5.72 10.16
CA THR A 125 0.19 -5.31 10.37
C THR A 125 -0.04 -4.77 11.78
N GLY A 126 -1.18 -4.15 12.01
CA GLY A 126 -1.62 -3.58 13.29
C GLY A 126 -2.40 -2.29 13.10
N VAL A 127 -3.13 -1.87 14.12
CA VAL A 127 -3.95 -0.65 14.10
C VAL A 127 -3.14 0.61 13.78
N SER A 128 -3.83 1.67 13.35
CA SER A 128 -3.19 2.96 13.11
C SER A 128 -2.46 3.44 14.38
N GLY A 129 -1.26 3.99 14.23
CA GLY A 129 -0.43 4.43 15.36
C GLY A 129 0.27 3.31 16.15
N SER A 130 0.15 2.03 15.79
CA SER A 130 0.77 0.91 16.53
C SER A 130 2.31 0.86 16.45
N GLY A 131 2.95 1.65 15.57
CA GLY A 131 4.41 1.70 15.44
C GLY A 131 4.97 1.03 14.20
N LYS A 132 4.13 0.55 13.27
CA LYS A 132 4.56 -0.10 12.01
C LYS A 132 5.57 0.73 11.23
N SER A 133 5.21 1.98 10.94
CA SER A 133 6.08 2.92 10.20
C SER A 133 7.31 3.32 11.01
N THR A 134 7.21 3.36 12.34
CA THR A 134 8.37 3.60 13.22
C THR A 134 9.37 2.46 13.07
N LEU A 135 8.91 1.22 13.12
CA LEU A 135 9.78 0.05 12.97
C LEU A 135 10.45 0.01 11.59
N VAL A 136 9.69 0.20 10.52
CA VAL A 136 10.20 0.05 9.15
C VAL A 136 10.99 1.28 8.72
N LYS A 137 10.35 2.46 8.72
CA LYS A 137 10.90 3.68 8.15
C LYS A 137 11.96 4.34 9.03
N LYS A 138 11.78 4.28 10.37
CA LYS A 138 12.71 4.96 11.29
C LYS A 138 13.82 4.05 11.83
N ILE A 139 13.64 2.74 11.87
CA ILE A 139 14.66 1.83 12.40
C ILE A 139 15.21 0.92 11.30
N LEU A 140 14.41 0.01 10.77
CA LEU A 140 14.88 -1.08 9.90
C LEU A 140 15.59 -0.55 8.64
N PHE A 141 14.89 0.28 7.86
CA PHE A 141 15.42 0.79 6.59
C PHE A 141 16.73 1.58 6.79
N PRO A 142 16.80 2.65 7.62
CA PRO A 142 18.03 3.41 7.79
C PRO A 142 19.15 2.60 8.45
N ALA A 143 18.82 1.63 9.33
CA ALA A 143 19.82 0.77 9.94
C ALA A 143 20.49 -0.17 8.93
N ILE A 144 19.69 -0.81 8.05
CA ILE A 144 20.22 -1.66 6.98
C ILE A 144 20.99 -0.82 5.97
N GLN A 145 20.44 0.31 5.52
CA GLN A 145 21.11 1.21 4.57
C GLN A 145 22.49 1.62 5.09
N LYS A 146 22.58 2.07 6.33
CA LYS A 146 23.85 2.42 6.94
C LYS A 146 24.83 1.23 7.03
N LYS A 147 24.29 0.02 7.25
CA LYS A 147 25.11 -1.21 7.35
C LYS A 147 25.67 -1.62 5.97
N LEU A 148 24.91 -1.41 4.89
CA LEU A 148 25.32 -1.78 3.51
C LEU A 148 26.21 -0.70 2.88
N ASP A 149 25.77 0.56 2.95
CA ASP A 149 26.33 1.66 2.16
C ASP A 149 27.30 2.51 2.99
N GLY A 150 27.35 2.34 4.31
CA GLY A 150 28.15 3.15 5.24
C GLY A 150 27.61 4.56 5.47
N VAL A 151 26.61 4.99 4.69
CA VAL A 151 25.96 6.30 4.73
C VAL A 151 24.44 6.11 4.81
N GLY A 152 23.72 7.09 5.33
CA GLY A 152 22.27 7.05 5.47
C GLY A 152 21.78 7.94 6.60
N GLU A 153 20.47 8.04 6.72
CA GLU A 153 19.85 8.76 7.84
C GLU A 153 20.15 8.06 9.17
N LYS A 154 20.12 8.84 10.25
CA LYS A 154 20.26 8.28 11.59
C LYS A 154 19.07 7.39 11.89
N ALA A 155 19.34 6.10 12.14
CA ALA A 155 18.30 5.17 12.60
C ALA A 155 17.77 5.56 13.98
N GLY A 156 16.49 5.26 14.21
CA GLY A 156 15.85 5.40 15.52
C GLY A 156 16.48 4.48 16.59
N GLN A 157 15.93 4.49 17.77
CA GLN A 157 16.53 3.80 18.93
C GLN A 157 16.28 2.28 18.88
N PHE A 158 17.35 1.52 18.85
CA PHE A 158 17.38 0.06 19.01
C PHE A 158 18.73 -0.35 19.62
N THR A 159 18.87 -1.58 20.06
CA THR A 159 20.10 -2.06 20.67
C THR A 159 21.09 -2.59 19.64
N GLU A 160 20.65 -3.46 18.76
CA GLU A 160 21.52 -4.14 17.80
C GLU A 160 20.73 -4.51 16.52
N LEU A 161 21.47 -4.55 15.40
CA LEU A 161 20.99 -5.09 14.13
C LEU A 161 21.85 -6.32 13.80
N ALA A 162 21.25 -7.51 13.93
CA ALA A 162 21.90 -8.79 13.72
C ALA A 162 21.36 -9.50 12.46
N GLY A 163 22.04 -10.58 12.05
CA GLY A 163 21.57 -11.48 10.98
C GLY A 163 22.44 -11.59 9.76
N SER A 164 21.86 -12.03 8.66
CA SER A 164 22.54 -12.51 7.46
C SER A 164 22.72 -11.42 6.39
N PHE A 165 23.48 -10.37 6.68
CA PHE A 165 23.67 -9.20 5.79
C PHE A 165 24.36 -9.54 4.44
N SER A 166 25.21 -10.57 4.40
CA SER A 166 25.86 -11.01 3.17
C SER A 166 24.91 -11.40 2.04
N HIS A 167 23.65 -11.66 2.38
CA HIS A 167 22.58 -11.98 1.43
C HIS A 167 21.83 -10.75 0.91
N ILE A 168 22.12 -9.55 1.43
CA ILE A 168 21.47 -8.30 1.03
C ILE A 168 22.46 -7.48 0.20
N LYS A 169 22.11 -7.25 -1.08
CA LYS A 169 22.94 -6.41 -1.97
C LYS A 169 22.46 -4.95 -1.99
N HIS A 170 21.18 -4.75 -1.83
CA HIS A 170 20.54 -3.45 -1.94
C HIS A 170 19.26 -3.41 -1.12
N ILE A 171 18.85 -2.21 -0.68
CA ILE A 171 17.59 -1.96 0.00
C ILE A 171 16.91 -0.73 -0.59
N GLU A 172 15.62 -0.83 -0.86
CA GLU A 172 14.80 0.28 -1.30
C GLU A 172 13.60 0.47 -0.40
N TYR A 173 13.19 1.72 -0.23
CA TYR A 173 11.98 2.10 0.46
C TYR A 173 11.05 2.80 -0.51
N VAL A 174 9.89 2.19 -0.76
CA VAL A 174 8.82 2.75 -1.59
C VAL A 174 7.69 3.17 -0.67
N ASP A 175 7.29 4.42 -0.74
CA ASP A 175 6.18 4.97 0.04
C ASP A 175 4.98 5.35 -0.84
N GLN A 176 3.90 5.80 -0.21
CA GLN A 176 2.67 6.23 -0.89
C GLN A 176 2.75 7.66 -1.44
N ASN A 177 3.90 8.33 -1.30
CA ASN A 177 4.03 9.69 -1.81
C ASN A 177 3.98 9.68 -3.34
N PRO A 178 3.17 10.54 -3.95
CA PRO A 178 3.14 10.64 -5.41
C PRO A 178 4.53 11.05 -5.92
N ILE A 179 4.91 10.54 -7.08
CA ILE A 179 6.15 10.90 -7.78
C ILE A 179 6.10 12.38 -8.15
N GLY A 180 6.45 13.24 -7.19
CA GLY A 180 6.49 14.69 -7.34
C GLY A 180 5.11 15.37 -7.40
N ARG A 181 5.09 16.66 -7.03
CA ARG A 181 3.87 17.51 -7.03
C ARG A 181 3.84 18.50 -8.19
N SER A 182 4.74 18.40 -9.17
CA SER A 182 4.81 19.34 -10.29
C SER A 182 4.43 18.68 -11.61
N SER A 183 3.93 19.46 -12.55
CA SER A 183 3.64 19.04 -13.93
C SER A 183 4.86 18.46 -14.67
N ARG A 184 6.06 18.65 -14.13
CA ARG A 184 7.33 18.10 -14.64
C ARG A 184 7.67 16.72 -14.03
N SER A 185 6.92 16.26 -13.04
CA SER A 185 7.14 15.00 -12.35
C SER A 185 6.33 13.91 -13.04
N ASN A 186 6.90 13.33 -14.07
CA ASN A 186 6.36 12.19 -14.79
C ASN A 186 7.35 11.00 -14.71
N PRO A 187 6.93 9.78 -15.03
CA PRO A 187 7.79 8.60 -14.95
C PRO A 187 9.11 8.74 -15.73
N VAL A 188 9.09 9.39 -16.90
CA VAL A 188 10.26 9.58 -17.75
C VAL A 188 11.29 10.50 -17.10
N THR A 189 10.84 11.54 -16.39
CA THR A 189 11.72 12.43 -15.62
C THR A 189 12.26 11.72 -14.38
N TYR A 190 11.43 10.91 -13.71
CA TYR A 190 11.82 10.17 -12.51
C TYR A 190 12.96 9.17 -12.79
N ILE A 191 12.88 8.41 -13.89
CA ILE A 191 13.93 7.48 -14.33
C ILE A 191 15.08 8.17 -15.07
N LYS A 192 15.09 9.53 -15.14
CA LYS A 192 16.09 10.37 -15.84
C LYS A 192 16.20 10.16 -17.35
N ALA A 193 15.35 9.36 -17.96
CA ALA A 193 15.36 9.14 -19.41
C ALA A 193 15.12 10.43 -20.23
N TYR A 194 14.52 11.45 -19.62
CA TYR A 194 14.37 12.75 -20.26
C TYR A 194 15.71 13.48 -20.47
N ASP A 195 16.71 13.21 -19.68
CA ASP A 195 18.02 13.85 -19.82
C ASP A 195 18.72 13.30 -21.06
N ASP A 196 18.66 11.99 -21.29
CA ASP A 196 19.20 11.34 -22.50
C ASP A 196 18.46 11.80 -23.77
N ILE A 197 17.12 11.92 -23.69
CA ILE A 197 16.29 12.43 -24.79
C ILE A 197 16.67 13.88 -25.12
N ARG A 198 16.84 14.76 -24.15
CA ARG A 198 17.26 16.15 -24.36
C ARG A 198 18.64 16.23 -25.00
N GLU A 199 19.59 15.41 -24.54
CA GLU A 199 20.92 15.36 -25.10
C GLU A 199 20.91 14.92 -26.56
N LEU A 200 20.08 13.90 -26.88
CA LEU A 200 19.90 13.43 -28.23
C LEU A 200 19.37 14.54 -29.15
N PHE A 201 18.33 15.28 -28.72
CA PHE A 201 17.77 16.37 -29.49
C PHE A 201 18.73 17.59 -29.59
N ALA A 202 19.47 17.90 -28.53
CA ALA A 202 20.43 19.00 -28.52
C ALA A 202 21.62 18.75 -29.49
N LYS A 203 21.94 17.51 -29.81
CA LYS A 203 22.99 17.13 -30.75
C LYS A 203 22.53 17.11 -32.22
N GLN A 204 21.23 17.33 -32.50
CA GLN A 204 20.74 17.38 -33.87
C GLN A 204 21.14 18.73 -34.49
N ASN A 205 21.69 18.69 -35.70
CA ASN A 205 21.92 19.89 -36.48
C ASN A 205 20.57 20.45 -36.93
N VAL A 206 20.24 21.64 -36.46
CA VAL A 206 19.10 22.39 -36.97
C VAL A 206 19.50 22.91 -38.34
N SER A 207 19.00 22.32 -39.41
CA SER A 207 19.12 22.80 -40.78
C SER A 207 18.13 23.94 -41.03
#